data_db471b70dca1490dc4afd8281bfd80e9
#
_entry.id   db471b70dca1490dc4afd8281bfd80e9
#
_cell.length_a   1.000
_cell.length_b   1.000
_cell.length_c   1.000
_cell.angle_alpha   90.00
_cell.angle_beta   90.00
_cell.angle_gamma   90.00
#
_symmetry.space_group_name_H-M   'P 1'
#
loop_
_entity.id
_entity.type
_entity.pdbx_description
1 polymer ?
#
loop_
_entity_poly.entity_id
_entity_poly.type
_entity_poly.pdbx_seq_one_letter_code
_entity_poly.pdbx_strand_id
1 'polypeptide(L)'
;MESRKNSDRQIRRANCFSAGGRMKTRSPSVIVIGGGFGGISAARTLQDASFQVVVLESRDRIGGRVHTDYSFGFPVDLGASWLHGVCKENPLAPVIGRLGLPLYRTSGDNSVLYDHDLESYALFDMDGNQVPQELVTEVGVTFEQILEEVHINKVRDEQEADMSISQAFSIVFSRKPELRLEGLAHNVLQWYLCRMEGWFAADADTISAKCWDQEELLPGGHGLMVRGYRPVINTLSKGIDIRLGHRVTKIVRRYNGVKVTTENGQTFVADAAVIAVPLGVLKSGTITFEPKLPEWKQEAINDLGVGIENKIVLHFEKVFWPKVEFLGVVAETSYGCSYFLNLHKATGHPVLVYMPAGQLAKDIEKMSDEAAANFAVLQLQRILPDALPPVQYLVSRWGSDVNSLGSYSYDIVGKPHDLYERLRVPVDNLFFAGEATSSSFPGSVHGAYSTGLMAGEDCRMRVLERYGELDLFQPVMGEEGPASVPLLISRL
;
A
#
# COMPACT_ATOMS: atom_id res chain seq x y z
N MET A 1 -39.10 -30.42 89.41
CA MET A 1 -39.15 -28.98 89.18
C MET A 1 -37.90 -28.52 88.45
N GLU A 2 -38.13 -28.01 87.30
CA GLU A 2 -37.29 -27.19 86.40
C GLU A 2 -35.98 -27.75 85.93
N SER A 3 -36.07 -28.19 84.71
CA SER A 3 -35.04 -28.49 83.75
C SER A 3 -34.39 -27.23 83.17
N ARG A 4 -33.07 -27.18 83.14
CA ARG A 4 -32.34 -26.23 82.29
C ARG A 4 -31.81 -26.97 81.07
N LYS A 5 -32.39 -26.61 79.89
CA LYS A 5 -31.89 -26.98 78.61
C LYS A 5 -30.74 -26.07 78.23
N ASN A 6 -29.54 -26.58 78.12
CA ASN A 6 -28.42 -25.93 77.43
C ASN A 6 -28.55 -26.19 75.94
N SER A 7 -28.70 -25.18 75.18
CA SER A 7 -28.70 -25.26 73.72
C SER A 7 -27.29 -25.03 73.23
N ASP A 8 -26.65 -26.10 72.78
CA ASP A 8 -25.41 -26.01 72.02
C ASP A 8 -25.68 -25.43 70.65
N ARG A 9 -25.21 -24.24 70.44
CA ARG A 9 -25.06 -23.64 69.13
C ARG A 9 -23.85 -24.23 68.43
N GLN A 10 -24.03 -25.33 67.68
CA GLN A 10 -23.08 -25.75 66.68
C GLN A 10 -22.98 -24.73 65.57
N ILE A 11 -21.87 -24.00 65.55
CA ILE A 11 -21.46 -23.18 64.42
C ILE A 11 -21.08 -24.17 63.32
N ARG A 12 -21.96 -24.36 62.33
CA ARG A 12 -21.63 -25.03 61.07
C ARG A 12 -20.70 -24.09 60.32
N ARG A 13 -19.40 -24.39 60.37
CA ARG A 13 -18.45 -23.91 59.36
C ARG A 13 -18.89 -24.52 58.01
N ALA A 14 -19.50 -23.67 57.16
CA ALA A 14 -19.72 -24.01 55.77
C ALA A 14 -18.36 -24.15 55.12
N ASN A 15 -17.97 -25.37 54.78
CA ASN A 15 -16.88 -25.64 53.86
C ASN A 15 -17.30 -25.15 52.46
N CYS A 16 -16.96 -23.92 52.16
CA CYS A 16 -16.94 -23.40 50.77
C CYS A 16 -15.56 -23.63 50.17
N PHE A 17 -15.15 -24.90 50.02
CA PHE A 17 -14.05 -25.30 49.15
C PHE A 17 -14.50 -26.48 48.33
N SER A 18 -15.23 -26.19 47.26
CA SER A 18 -15.32 -27.09 46.12
C SER A 18 -15.72 -26.31 44.87
N ALA A 19 -14.98 -26.52 43.90
CA ALA A 19 -15.01 -26.07 42.53
C ALA A 19 -14.01 -24.94 42.26
N GLY A 20 -12.75 -25.31 42.16
CA GLY A 20 -11.76 -24.65 41.34
C GLY A 20 -12.21 -24.71 39.87
N GLY A 21 -13.28 -24.00 39.55
CA GLY A 21 -13.55 -23.62 38.18
C GLY A 21 -12.42 -22.70 37.80
N ARG A 22 -11.43 -23.18 37.02
CA ARG A 22 -10.51 -22.32 36.28
C ARG A 22 -11.40 -21.29 35.58
N MET A 23 -11.43 -20.04 36.08
CA MET A 23 -11.91 -18.94 35.27
C MET A 23 -11.17 -19.09 33.94
N LYS A 24 -11.89 -19.40 32.87
CA LYS A 24 -11.34 -19.31 31.50
C LYS A 24 -10.94 -17.87 31.36
N THR A 25 -9.64 -17.58 31.48
CA THR A 25 -9.07 -16.30 31.16
C THR A 25 -9.47 -16.01 29.70
N ARG A 26 -10.28 -14.98 29.48
CA ARG A 26 -10.72 -14.59 28.13
C ARG A 26 -9.47 -14.24 27.34
N SER A 27 -9.23 -14.93 26.24
CA SER A 27 -8.14 -14.56 25.34
C SER A 27 -8.40 -13.16 24.77
N PRO A 28 -7.37 -12.29 24.71
CA PRO A 28 -7.49 -10.98 24.08
C PRO A 28 -7.98 -11.12 22.63
N SER A 29 -8.80 -10.16 22.19
CA SER A 29 -9.48 -10.21 20.90
C SER A 29 -9.30 -8.93 20.11
N VAL A 30 -9.10 -9.05 18.80
CA VAL A 30 -8.88 -7.91 17.91
C VAL A 30 -9.67 -8.10 16.61
N ILE A 31 -10.30 -7.03 16.16
CA ILE A 31 -10.90 -6.94 14.83
C ILE A 31 -9.93 -6.22 13.92
N VAL A 32 -9.56 -6.83 12.78
CA VAL A 32 -8.79 -6.17 11.73
C VAL A 32 -9.74 -5.80 10.60
N ILE A 33 -9.73 -4.54 10.17
CA ILE A 33 -10.62 -3.98 9.15
C ILE A 33 -9.81 -3.74 7.89
N GLY A 34 -10.02 -4.57 6.86
CA GLY A 34 -9.30 -4.62 5.61
C GLY A 34 -8.38 -5.82 5.48
N GLY A 35 -8.54 -6.60 4.42
CA GLY A 35 -7.79 -7.82 4.09
C GLY A 35 -6.64 -7.62 3.12
N GLY A 36 -6.07 -6.39 3.05
CA GLY A 36 -4.84 -6.09 2.32
C GLY A 36 -3.57 -6.52 3.07
N PHE A 37 -2.38 -6.22 2.51
CA PHE A 37 -1.11 -6.59 3.14
C PHE A 37 -0.95 -6.02 4.56
N GLY A 38 -1.34 -4.77 4.79
CA GLY A 38 -1.29 -4.17 6.12
C GLY A 38 -2.18 -4.88 7.15
N GLY A 39 -3.44 -5.18 6.76
CA GLY A 39 -4.35 -5.89 7.66
C GLY A 39 -3.96 -7.35 7.90
N ILE A 40 -3.57 -8.07 6.86
CA ILE A 40 -3.16 -9.48 6.98
C ILE A 40 -1.88 -9.63 7.81
N SER A 41 -0.89 -8.72 7.66
CA SER A 41 0.32 -8.76 8.48
C SER A 41 0.04 -8.44 9.95
N ALA A 42 -0.81 -7.45 10.23
CA ALA A 42 -1.26 -7.17 11.59
C ALA A 42 -2.02 -8.36 12.21
N ALA A 43 -2.94 -8.97 11.44
CA ALA A 43 -3.70 -10.13 11.88
C ALA A 43 -2.78 -11.33 12.18
N ARG A 44 -1.76 -11.57 11.34
CA ARG A 44 -0.76 -12.62 11.55
C ARG A 44 0.02 -12.39 12.84
N THR A 45 0.57 -11.18 13.04
CA THR A 45 1.31 -10.80 14.24
C THR A 45 0.50 -11.06 15.51
N LEU A 46 -0.76 -10.64 15.52
CA LEU A 46 -1.65 -10.84 16.67
C LEU A 46 -2.04 -12.31 16.88
N GLN A 47 -2.32 -13.05 15.80
CA GLN A 47 -2.65 -14.47 15.90
C GLN A 47 -1.48 -15.30 16.43
N ASP A 48 -0.26 -15.01 15.94
CA ASP A 48 0.97 -15.68 16.40
C ASP A 48 1.25 -15.36 17.90
N ALA A 49 0.75 -14.22 18.39
CA ALA A 49 0.74 -13.85 19.81
C ALA A 49 -0.46 -14.43 20.60
N SER A 50 -1.21 -15.39 20.03
CA SER A 50 -2.35 -16.07 20.65
C SER A 50 -3.59 -15.19 20.91
N PHE A 51 -3.75 -14.10 20.19
CA PHE A 51 -4.98 -13.32 20.18
C PHE A 51 -6.08 -14.00 19.35
N GLN A 52 -7.32 -13.76 19.73
CA GLN A 52 -8.47 -14.08 18.88
C GLN A 52 -8.62 -12.96 17.85
N VAL A 53 -8.36 -13.28 16.59
CA VAL A 53 -8.37 -12.30 15.51
C VAL A 53 -9.44 -12.64 14.49
N VAL A 54 -10.22 -11.64 14.07
CA VAL A 54 -11.10 -11.72 12.90
C VAL A 54 -10.76 -10.57 11.96
N VAL A 55 -10.61 -10.89 10.67
CA VAL A 55 -10.43 -9.90 9.61
C VAL A 55 -11.76 -9.67 8.89
N LEU A 56 -12.20 -8.42 8.79
CA LEU A 56 -13.38 -8.02 8.05
C LEU A 56 -12.93 -7.37 6.73
N GLU A 57 -13.22 -8.01 5.62
CA GLU A 57 -12.87 -7.57 4.27
C GLU A 57 -14.16 -7.25 3.49
N SER A 58 -14.16 -6.08 2.82
CA SER A 58 -15.33 -5.61 2.07
C SER A 58 -15.54 -6.33 0.74
N ARG A 59 -14.45 -6.83 0.12
CA ARG A 59 -14.48 -7.56 -1.15
C ARG A 59 -14.82 -9.05 -0.95
N ASP A 60 -14.97 -9.73 -2.04
CA ASP A 60 -15.04 -11.19 -2.16
C ASP A 60 -13.67 -11.87 -2.21
N ARG A 61 -12.58 -11.09 -2.05
CA ARG A 61 -11.17 -11.52 -2.09
C ARG A 61 -10.32 -10.74 -1.11
N ILE A 62 -9.20 -11.31 -0.72
CA ILE A 62 -8.12 -10.63 0.02
C ILE A 62 -7.14 -9.94 -0.94
N GLY A 63 -6.17 -9.20 -0.38
CA GLY A 63 -5.09 -8.55 -1.08
C GLY A 63 -5.30 -7.03 -1.30
N GLY A 64 -6.55 -6.57 -1.29
CA GLY A 64 -6.87 -5.16 -1.50
C GLY A 64 -6.39 -4.65 -2.87
N ARG A 65 -5.48 -3.70 -2.88
CA ARG A 65 -4.84 -3.11 -4.09
C ARG A 65 -3.77 -4.01 -4.73
N VAL A 66 -3.46 -5.13 -4.13
CA VAL A 66 -2.76 -6.26 -4.75
C VAL A 66 -3.80 -7.20 -5.33
N HIS A 67 -3.85 -7.33 -6.64
CA HIS A 67 -4.83 -8.14 -7.34
C HIS A 67 -4.23 -8.84 -8.54
N THR A 68 -3.98 -10.14 -8.42
CA THR A 68 -3.56 -11.00 -9.55
C THR A 68 -4.79 -11.63 -10.20
N ASP A 69 -5.03 -11.32 -11.46
CA ASP A 69 -6.05 -11.89 -12.31
C ASP A 69 -5.52 -13.11 -13.07
N TYR A 70 -6.38 -14.09 -13.37
CA TYR A 70 -6.04 -15.32 -14.07
C TYR A 70 -6.94 -15.58 -15.29
N SER A 71 -7.77 -14.63 -15.67
CA SER A 71 -8.75 -14.80 -16.76
C SER A 71 -8.11 -15.05 -18.13
N PHE A 72 -6.86 -14.62 -18.33
CA PHE A 72 -6.08 -14.91 -19.54
C PHE A 72 -5.52 -16.34 -19.58
N GLY A 73 -5.72 -17.15 -18.51
CA GLY A 73 -5.11 -18.48 -18.36
C GLY A 73 -3.71 -18.44 -17.72
N PHE A 74 -3.19 -17.26 -17.41
CA PHE A 74 -1.94 -17.02 -16.72
C PHE A 74 -2.08 -15.80 -15.77
N PRO A 75 -1.17 -15.64 -14.79
CA PRO A 75 -1.26 -14.54 -13.82
C PRO A 75 -0.93 -13.17 -14.44
N VAL A 76 -1.74 -12.17 -14.15
CA VAL A 76 -1.50 -10.76 -14.46
C VAL A 76 -1.89 -9.91 -13.24
N ASP A 77 -0.99 -9.07 -12.76
CA ASP A 77 -1.27 -8.15 -11.66
C ASP A 77 -1.95 -6.87 -12.18
N LEU A 78 -3.20 -6.67 -11.82
CA LEU A 78 -3.97 -5.44 -12.08
C LEU A 78 -3.68 -4.31 -11.07
N GLY A 79 -3.07 -4.63 -9.94
CA GLY A 79 -2.57 -3.70 -8.93
C GLY A 79 -1.06 -3.70 -8.87
N ALA A 80 -0.49 -3.63 -7.67
CA ALA A 80 0.94 -3.68 -7.45
C ALA A 80 1.55 -4.95 -8.07
N SER A 81 2.66 -4.78 -8.79
CA SER A 81 3.33 -5.86 -9.54
C SER A 81 4.80 -6.03 -9.19
N TRP A 82 5.43 -5.03 -8.56
CA TRP A 82 6.87 -5.04 -8.27
C TRP A 82 7.17 -5.20 -6.80
N LEU A 83 8.28 -5.87 -6.51
CA LEU A 83 9.00 -5.75 -5.26
C LEU A 83 10.05 -4.65 -5.43
N HIS A 84 9.84 -3.52 -4.79
CA HIS A 84 10.80 -2.41 -4.78
C HIS A 84 11.89 -2.70 -3.75
N GLY A 85 13.15 -2.78 -4.21
CA GLY A 85 14.28 -3.26 -3.43
C GLY A 85 14.34 -4.79 -3.35
N VAL A 86 15.05 -5.41 -4.32
CA VAL A 86 15.30 -6.86 -4.34
C VAL A 86 16.52 -7.16 -3.45
N CYS A 87 16.35 -7.00 -2.14
CA CYS A 87 17.40 -7.13 -1.15
C CYS A 87 16.88 -7.79 0.14
N LYS A 88 17.78 -8.15 1.05
CA LYS A 88 17.44 -8.81 2.32
C LYS A 88 16.74 -7.88 3.32
N GLU A 89 16.93 -6.57 3.17
CA GLU A 89 16.31 -5.52 3.98
C GLU A 89 14.81 -5.36 3.66
N ASN A 90 14.39 -5.78 2.46
CA ASN A 90 12.96 -5.79 2.14
C ASN A 90 12.22 -6.87 2.93
N PRO A 91 11.25 -6.52 3.79
CA PRO A 91 10.61 -7.46 4.69
C PRO A 91 9.79 -8.55 3.99
N LEU A 92 9.44 -8.39 2.71
CA LEU A 92 8.75 -9.39 1.90
C LEU A 92 9.72 -10.36 1.22
N ALA A 93 10.99 -10.00 1.02
CA ALA A 93 11.96 -10.83 0.32
C ALA A 93 12.10 -12.25 0.94
N PRO A 94 12.14 -12.43 2.28
CA PRO A 94 12.19 -13.75 2.88
C PRO A 94 10.96 -14.62 2.58
N VAL A 95 9.78 -14.02 2.47
CA VAL A 95 8.53 -14.74 2.13
C VAL A 95 8.56 -15.16 0.67
N ILE A 96 8.91 -14.26 -0.23
CA ILE A 96 9.03 -14.50 -1.68
C ILE A 96 10.08 -15.58 -1.93
N GLY A 97 11.25 -15.50 -1.28
CA GLY A 97 12.32 -16.48 -1.40
C GLY A 97 11.91 -17.89 -0.93
N ARG A 98 11.24 -18.00 0.24
CA ARG A 98 10.72 -19.29 0.74
C ARG A 98 9.66 -19.92 -0.18
N LEU A 99 8.90 -19.11 -0.89
CA LEU A 99 7.92 -19.58 -1.88
C LEU A 99 8.55 -19.93 -3.23
N GLY A 100 9.84 -19.63 -3.44
CA GLY A 100 10.51 -19.86 -4.71
C GLY A 100 9.89 -19.07 -5.87
N LEU A 101 9.35 -17.88 -5.59
CA LEU A 101 8.72 -17.06 -6.62
C LEU A 101 9.78 -16.35 -7.47
N PRO A 102 9.74 -16.50 -8.80
CA PRO A 102 10.66 -15.82 -9.67
C PRO A 102 10.36 -14.33 -9.74
N LEU A 103 11.41 -13.52 -9.70
CA LEU A 103 11.38 -12.09 -9.95
C LEU A 103 12.09 -11.79 -11.26
N TYR A 104 11.51 -10.92 -12.06
CA TYR A 104 12.18 -10.34 -13.22
C TYR A 104 12.67 -8.94 -12.85
N ARG A 105 13.99 -8.74 -12.83
CA ARG A 105 14.56 -7.42 -12.48
C ARG A 105 14.38 -6.48 -13.66
N THR A 106 13.73 -5.35 -13.45
CA THR A 106 13.39 -4.36 -14.49
C THR A 106 14.28 -3.12 -14.47
N SER A 107 15.02 -2.90 -13.37
CA SER A 107 15.86 -1.72 -13.22
C SER A 107 17.25 -2.04 -12.68
N GLY A 108 18.17 -1.10 -12.85
CA GLY A 108 19.51 -1.14 -12.29
C GLY A 108 19.56 -1.05 -10.76
N ASP A 109 20.77 -1.02 -10.20
CA ASP A 109 20.98 -1.30 -8.78
C ASP A 109 20.47 -0.24 -7.80
N ASN A 110 20.22 1.00 -8.19
CA ASN A 110 19.92 2.09 -7.24
C ASN A 110 18.86 3.07 -7.71
N SER A 111 18.10 2.78 -8.74
CA SER A 111 17.14 3.73 -9.26
C SER A 111 15.72 3.37 -8.85
N VAL A 112 15.11 4.20 -8.03
CA VAL A 112 13.69 4.15 -7.70
C VAL A 112 12.87 4.98 -8.67
N LEU A 113 13.42 6.12 -9.10
CA LEU A 113 12.75 7.03 -10.03
C LEU A 113 13.17 6.78 -11.47
N TYR A 114 14.35 6.21 -11.68
CA TYR A 114 14.96 6.11 -12.99
C TYR A 114 15.30 4.67 -13.28
N ASP A 115 14.60 4.14 -14.20
CA ASP A 115 15.00 2.94 -14.87
C ASP A 115 16.03 3.34 -15.93
N HIS A 116 17.30 3.48 -15.50
CA HIS A 116 18.40 3.96 -16.34
C HIS A 116 18.95 2.94 -17.29
N ASP A 117 18.38 1.77 -17.34
CA ASP A 117 18.69 0.84 -18.42
C ASP A 117 18.02 1.33 -19.71
N LEU A 118 18.64 2.38 -20.27
CA LEU A 118 18.15 3.09 -21.46
C LEU A 118 18.06 2.20 -22.69
N GLU A 119 18.76 1.05 -22.70
CA GLU A 119 18.59 0.02 -23.71
C GLU A 119 17.20 -0.65 -23.63
N SER A 120 16.51 -0.49 -22.50
CA SER A 120 15.18 -1.03 -22.26
C SER A 120 14.04 -0.19 -22.83
N TYR A 121 14.30 1.03 -23.33
CA TYR A 121 13.26 1.92 -23.83
C TYR A 121 13.25 2.00 -25.35
N ALA A 122 12.07 2.00 -25.97
CA ALA A 122 11.84 2.42 -27.34
C ALA A 122 10.80 3.55 -27.32
N LEU A 123 11.25 4.78 -27.51
CA LEU A 123 10.40 5.96 -27.55
C LEU A 123 10.14 6.37 -28.99
N PHE A 124 8.94 6.88 -29.24
CA PHE A 124 8.49 7.31 -30.56
C PHE A 124 7.83 8.69 -30.44
N ASP A 125 8.00 9.50 -31.48
CA ASP A 125 7.30 10.76 -31.59
C ASP A 125 5.82 10.58 -31.99
N MET A 126 5.07 11.68 -32.08
CA MET A 126 3.65 11.66 -32.44
C MET A 126 3.39 11.22 -33.88
N ASP A 127 4.41 11.25 -34.74
CA ASP A 127 4.37 10.81 -36.15
C ASP A 127 4.78 9.33 -36.32
N GLY A 128 5.16 8.66 -35.23
CA GLY A 128 5.56 7.26 -35.20
C GLY A 128 7.03 7.03 -35.54
N ASN A 129 7.86 8.08 -35.60
CA ASN A 129 9.30 7.91 -35.81
C ASN A 129 9.95 7.57 -34.47
N GLN A 130 10.85 6.56 -34.49
CA GLN A 130 11.60 6.19 -33.30
C GLN A 130 12.57 7.33 -32.91
N VAL A 131 12.53 7.73 -31.64
CA VAL A 131 13.48 8.70 -31.09
C VAL A 131 14.87 8.06 -31.01
N PRO A 132 15.94 8.75 -31.49
CA PRO A 132 17.31 8.24 -31.36
C PRO A 132 17.66 7.92 -29.90
N GLN A 133 18.26 6.76 -29.67
CA GLN A 133 18.59 6.30 -28.32
C GLN A 133 19.58 7.23 -27.60
N GLU A 134 20.51 7.84 -28.37
CA GLU A 134 21.45 8.81 -27.83
C GLU A 134 20.71 10.04 -27.24
N LEU A 135 19.66 10.50 -27.91
CA LEU A 135 18.84 11.63 -27.40
C LEU A 135 18.06 11.22 -26.15
N VAL A 136 17.50 10.01 -26.11
CA VAL A 136 16.82 9.51 -24.91
C VAL A 136 17.77 9.49 -23.72
N THR A 137 19.01 8.98 -23.93
CA THR A 137 20.07 8.96 -22.91
C THR A 137 20.44 10.36 -22.42
N GLU A 138 20.72 11.27 -23.35
CA GLU A 138 21.13 12.65 -23.04
C GLU A 138 20.04 13.40 -22.25
N VAL A 139 18.78 13.25 -22.66
CA VAL A 139 17.65 13.88 -21.96
C VAL A 139 17.45 13.23 -20.58
N GLY A 140 17.67 11.92 -20.44
CA GLY A 140 17.64 11.26 -19.14
C GLY A 140 18.64 11.85 -18.15
N VAL A 141 19.90 12.05 -18.59
CA VAL A 141 20.92 12.74 -17.79
C VAL A 141 20.50 14.17 -17.42
N THR A 142 19.91 14.88 -18.37
CA THR A 142 19.41 16.26 -18.13
C THR A 142 18.26 16.27 -17.13
N PHE A 143 17.36 15.28 -17.19
CA PHE A 143 16.25 15.15 -16.24
C PHE A 143 16.76 14.95 -14.81
N GLU A 144 17.78 14.11 -14.63
CA GLU A 144 18.43 13.93 -13.33
C GLU A 144 19.08 15.23 -12.82
N GLN A 145 19.76 15.96 -13.69
CA GLN A 145 20.34 17.24 -13.33
C GLN A 145 19.26 18.24 -12.88
N ILE A 146 18.10 18.26 -13.55
CA ILE A 146 16.96 19.09 -13.14
C ILE A 146 16.48 18.68 -11.73
N LEU A 147 16.34 17.40 -11.44
CA LEU A 147 15.89 16.92 -10.14
C LEU A 147 16.94 17.19 -9.04
N GLU A 148 18.23 17.07 -9.34
CA GLU A 148 19.31 17.46 -8.44
C GLU A 148 19.21 18.96 -8.10
N GLU A 149 18.96 19.83 -9.09
CA GLU A 149 18.74 21.25 -8.86
C GLU A 149 17.48 21.55 -8.04
N VAL A 150 16.41 20.78 -8.22
CA VAL A 150 15.23 20.87 -7.35
C VAL A 150 15.60 20.53 -5.91
N HIS A 151 16.37 19.47 -5.68
CA HIS A 151 16.86 19.09 -4.35
C HIS A 151 17.77 20.15 -3.74
N ILE A 152 18.75 20.69 -4.50
CA ILE A 152 19.66 21.75 -4.05
C ILE A 152 18.85 23.02 -3.69
N ASN A 153 17.86 23.40 -4.49
CA ASN A 153 17.01 24.55 -4.22
C ASN A 153 16.18 24.32 -2.94
N LYS A 154 15.61 23.13 -2.76
CA LYS A 154 14.90 22.73 -1.54
C LYS A 154 15.73 22.92 -0.29
N VAL A 155 16.99 22.44 -0.30
CA VAL A 155 17.89 22.56 0.85
C VAL A 155 18.29 24.02 1.11
N ARG A 156 18.56 24.79 0.06
CA ARG A 156 18.95 26.21 0.17
C ARG A 156 17.79 27.09 0.66
N ASP A 157 16.60 26.84 0.13
CA ASP A 157 15.43 27.67 0.34
C ASP A 157 14.44 26.99 1.34
N GLU A 158 14.98 26.27 2.35
CA GLU A 158 14.23 25.42 3.30
C GLU A 158 13.10 26.18 4.03
N GLN A 159 13.28 27.46 4.27
CA GLN A 159 12.29 28.31 4.96
C GLN A 159 11.21 28.89 4.04
N GLU A 160 11.32 28.71 2.73
CA GLU A 160 10.30 29.17 1.80
C GLU A 160 9.06 28.26 1.84
N ALA A 161 7.94 28.77 1.36
CA ALA A 161 6.74 27.97 1.18
C ALA A 161 6.99 26.81 0.20
N ASP A 162 6.33 25.68 0.44
CA ASP A 162 6.38 24.54 -0.48
C ASP A 162 5.81 24.90 -1.85
N MET A 163 6.30 24.25 -2.89
CA MET A 163 5.85 24.40 -4.26
C MET A 163 5.70 23.06 -4.95
N SER A 164 4.99 23.01 -6.07
CA SER A 164 4.88 21.78 -6.86
C SER A 164 6.16 21.48 -7.64
N ILE A 165 6.32 20.23 -8.07
CA ILE A 165 7.42 19.81 -8.97
C ILE A 165 7.42 20.67 -10.26
N SER A 166 6.26 20.96 -10.85
CA SER A 166 6.15 21.80 -12.03
C SER A 166 6.65 23.22 -11.79
N GLN A 167 6.34 23.81 -10.62
CA GLN A 167 6.86 25.13 -10.23
C GLN A 167 8.36 25.07 -9.96
N ALA A 168 8.86 24.03 -9.30
CA ALA A 168 10.28 23.85 -9.05
C ALA A 168 11.09 23.72 -10.35
N PHE A 169 10.60 22.98 -11.35
CA PHE A 169 11.19 22.92 -12.69
C PHE A 169 11.25 24.31 -13.35
N SER A 170 10.18 25.09 -13.25
CA SER A 170 10.15 26.46 -13.80
C SER A 170 11.23 27.35 -13.17
N ILE A 171 11.48 27.20 -11.87
CA ILE A 171 12.56 27.91 -11.17
C ILE A 171 13.94 27.44 -11.62
N VAL A 172 14.13 26.13 -11.77
CA VAL A 172 15.40 25.56 -12.30
C VAL A 172 15.67 26.12 -13.68
N PHE A 173 14.71 26.12 -14.60
CA PHE A 173 14.87 26.68 -15.96
C PHE A 173 15.11 28.19 -15.99
N SER A 174 14.64 28.93 -14.98
CA SER A 174 14.94 30.36 -14.85
C SER A 174 16.36 30.60 -14.35
N ARG A 175 16.89 29.75 -13.49
CA ARG A 175 18.23 29.83 -12.90
C ARG A 175 19.31 29.22 -13.79
N LYS A 176 18.95 28.16 -14.54
CA LYS A 176 19.80 27.37 -15.45
C LYS A 176 19.10 27.21 -16.81
N PRO A 177 19.08 28.26 -17.65
CA PRO A 177 18.41 28.23 -18.96
C PRO A 177 18.94 27.12 -19.89
N GLU A 178 20.19 26.71 -19.71
CA GLU A 178 20.83 25.61 -20.47
C GLU A 178 20.18 24.25 -20.27
N LEU A 179 19.44 24.03 -19.17
CA LEU A 179 18.68 22.81 -18.92
C LEU A 179 17.29 22.82 -19.59
N ARG A 180 16.89 23.94 -20.18
CA ARG A 180 15.64 24.05 -20.93
C ARG A 180 15.81 23.44 -22.31
N LEU A 181 15.13 22.33 -22.53
CA LEU A 181 15.16 21.63 -23.81
C LEU A 181 14.03 22.12 -24.73
N GLU A 182 14.24 21.98 -26.05
CA GLU A 182 13.28 22.37 -27.08
C GLU A 182 13.02 21.23 -28.07
N GLY A 183 11.92 21.32 -28.83
CA GLY A 183 11.57 20.35 -29.86
C GLY A 183 11.47 18.93 -29.35
N LEU A 184 12.06 17.96 -30.06
CA LEU A 184 11.99 16.53 -29.72
C LEU A 184 12.61 16.23 -28.35
N ALA A 185 13.70 16.91 -27.98
CA ALA A 185 14.32 16.76 -26.67
C ALA A 185 13.38 17.19 -25.51
N HIS A 186 12.62 18.27 -25.71
CA HIS A 186 11.56 18.68 -24.78
C HIS A 186 10.49 17.58 -24.64
N ASN A 187 10.05 16.98 -25.74
CA ASN A 187 9.04 15.93 -25.72
C ASN A 187 9.53 14.67 -24.95
N VAL A 188 10.82 14.34 -25.10
CA VAL A 188 11.43 13.27 -24.30
C VAL A 188 11.49 13.63 -22.81
N LEU A 189 11.79 14.90 -22.48
CA LEU A 189 11.76 15.38 -21.09
C LEU A 189 10.34 15.26 -20.49
N GLN A 190 9.31 15.58 -21.26
CA GLN A 190 7.92 15.41 -20.85
C GLN A 190 7.55 13.94 -20.61
N TRP A 191 8.17 13.02 -21.34
CA TRP A 191 7.99 11.59 -21.13
C TRP A 191 8.63 11.13 -19.80
N TYR A 192 9.82 11.62 -19.46
CA TYR A 192 10.41 11.36 -18.13
C TYR A 192 9.54 11.92 -17.01
N LEU A 193 8.97 13.11 -17.22
CA LEU A 193 8.02 13.69 -16.26
C LEU A 193 6.74 12.83 -16.14
N CYS A 194 6.20 12.33 -17.26
CA CYS A 194 5.07 11.40 -17.25
C CYS A 194 5.38 10.12 -16.46
N ARG A 195 6.61 9.58 -16.56
CA ARG A 195 7.06 8.44 -15.76
C ARG A 195 7.11 8.77 -14.27
N MET A 196 7.60 9.95 -13.91
CA MET A 196 7.58 10.45 -12.53
C MET A 196 6.15 10.61 -12.00
N GLU A 197 5.24 11.16 -12.80
CA GLU A 197 3.81 11.25 -12.46
C GLU A 197 3.19 9.85 -12.23
N GLY A 198 3.61 8.85 -13.01
CA GLY A 198 3.26 7.44 -12.77
C GLY A 198 3.75 6.92 -11.43
N TRP A 199 4.95 7.31 -11.02
CA TRP A 199 5.50 6.92 -9.73
C TRP A 199 4.64 7.40 -8.55
N PHE A 200 4.16 8.65 -8.60
CA PHE A 200 3.30 9.24 -7.57
C PHE A 200 1.80 9.04 -7.81
N ALA A 201 1.42 8.48 -8.96
CA ALA A 201 0.03 8.40 -9.44
C ALA A 201 -0.67 9.77 -9.47
N ALA A 202 0.08 10.85 -9.66
CA ALA A 202 -0.37 12.23 -9.52
C ALA A 202 0.33 13.16 -10.52
N ASP A 203 -0.34 14.23 -10.86
CA ASP A 203 0.22 15.24 -11.78
C ASP A 203 1.29 16.08 -11.08
N ALA A 204 2.36 16.45 -11.78
CA ALA A 204 3.53 17.16 -11.25
C ALA A 204 3.21 18.54 -10.65
N ASP A 205 2.07 19.12 -10.97
CA ASP A 205 1.58 20.37 -10.39
C ASP A 205 0.96 20.19 -9.00
N THR A 206 0.72 18.95 -8.56
CA THR A 206 0.17 18.62 -7.26
C THR A 206 1.18 17.99 -6.30
N ILE A 207 2.30 17.46 -6.79
CA ILE A 207 3.34 16.78 -6.00
C ILE A 207 4.21 17.83 -5.30
N SER A 208 4.44 17.64 -3.99
CA SER A 208 5.32 18.49 -3.18
C SER A 208 6.78 18.38 -3.61
N ALA A 209 7.41 19.50 -3.97
CA ALA A 209 8.85 19.56 -4.23
C ALA A 209 9.69 19.46 -2.95
N LYS A 210 9.11 19.64 -1.77
CA LYS A 210 9.79 19.43 -0.49
C LYS A 210 9.83 17.96 -0.06
N CYS A 211 8.86 17.16 -0.51
CA CYS A 211 8.67 15.79 -0.02
C CYS A 211 8.93 14.70 -1.06
N TRP A 212 9.06 15.04 -2.36
CA TRP A 212 9.14 14.06 -3.44
C TRP A 212 10.27 13.03 -3.32
N ASP A 213 11.35 13.35 -2.61
CA ASP A 213 12.57 12.54 -2.43
C ASP A 213 12.74 11.98 -1.01
N GLN A 214 11.67 11.92 -0.21
CA GLN A 214 11.73 11.47 1.20
C GLN A 214 11.56 9.96 1.38
N GLU A 215 11.16 9.24 0.34
CA GLU A 215 11.06 7.79 0.38
C GLU A 215 12.43 7.15 0.59
N GLU A 216 12.51 6.15 1.47
CA GLU A 216 13.73 5.37 1.69
C GLU A 216 13.92 4.38 0.53
N LEU A 217 15.07 4.47 -0.14
CA LEU A 217 15.41 3.63 -1.28
C LEU A 217 16.09 2.35 -0.84
N LEU A 218 15.44 1.21 -1.03
CA LEU A 218 16.06 -0.09 -0.80
C LEU A 218 16.93 -0.50 -2.00
N PRO A 219 18.14 -1.06 -1.75
CA PRO A 219 19.03 -1.49 -2.82
C PRO A 219 18.49 -2.71 -3.59
N GLY A 220 19.15 -3.05 -4.70
CA GLY A 220 18.88 -4.25 -5.48
C GLY A 220 17.85 -4.08 -6.59
N GLY A 221 17.42 -2.84 -6.87
CA GLY A 221 16.51 -2.50 -7.96
C GLY A 221 15.08 -3.02 -7.74
N HIS A 222 14.31 -3.11 -8.82
CA HIS A 222 12.91 -3.51 -8.78
C HIS A 222 12.72 -4.89 -9.41
N GLY A 223 11.97 -5.77 -8.75
CA GLY A 223 11.66 -7.10 -9.22
C GLY A 223 10.18 -7.26 -9.55
N LEU A 224 9.86 -7.43 -10.84
CA LEU A 224 8.51 -7.75 -11.26
C LEU A 224 8.15 -9.19 -10.82
N MET A 225 6.98 -9.34 -10.19
CA MET A 225 6.44 -10.62 -9.73
C MET A 225 5.92 -11.45 -10.90
N VAL A 226 6.77 -12.32 -11.50
CA VAL A 226 6.43 -13.10 -12.70
C VAL A 226 5.16 -13.95 -12.55
N ARG A 227 4.88 -14.43 -11.34
CA ARG A 227 3.68 -15.22 -10.99
C ARG A 227 2.63 -14.43 -10.19
N GLY A 228 2.76 -13.11 -10.18
CA GLY A 228 1.92 -12.20 -9.41
C GLY A 228 2.10 -12.33 -7.88
N TYR A 229 1.50 -11.41 -7.17
CA TYR A 229 1.59 -11.32 -5.71
C TYR A 229 0.65 -12.28 -4.95
N ARG A 230 -0.36 -12.86 -5.62
CA ARG A 230 -1.38 -13.69 -4.95
C ARG A 230 -0.81 -14.82 -4.08
N PRO A 231 0.26 -15.54 -4.48
CA PRO A 231 0.84 -16.59 -3.64
C PRO A 231 1.37 -16.06 -2.30
N VAL A 232 1.89 -14.83 -2.27
CA VAL A 232 2.44 -14.21 -1.05
C VAL A 232 1.31 -13.93 -0.05
N ILE A 233 0.26 -13.21 -0.48
CA ILE A 233 -0.85 -12.85 0.41
C ILE A 233 -1.61 -14.10 0.89
N ASN A 234 -1.80 -15.10 0.02
CA ASN A 234 -2.42 -16.36 0.38
C ASN A 234 -1.61 -17.13 1.44
N THR A 235 -0.28 -17.01 1.41
CA THR A 235 0.58 -17.66 2.42
C THR A 235 0.49 -16.94 3.76
N LEU A 236 0.52 -15.62 3.75
CA LEU A 236 0.40 -14.80 4.96
C LEU A 236 -0.96 -14.96 5.65
N SER A 237 -2.02 -15.21 4.89
CA SER A 237 -3.40 -15.31 5.40
C SER A 237 -3.80 -16.72 5.91
N LYS A 238 -2.94 -17.74 5.77
CA LYS A 238 -3.27 -19.11 6.17
C LYS A 238 -3.68 -19.20 7.64
N GLY A 239 -4.86 -19.79 7.90
CA GLY A 239 -5.38 -20.04 9.24
C GLY A 239 -5.91 -18.80 9.97
N ILE A 240 -5.99 -17.63 9.34
CA ILE A 240 -6.65 -16.44 9.88
C ILE A 240 -8.14 -16.52 9.58
N ASP A 241 -9.01 -16.17 10.56
CA ASP A 241 -10.45 -16.02 10.35
C ASP A 241 -10.74 -14.76 9.55
N ILE A 242 -11.03 -14.91 8.25
CA ILE A 242 -11.30 -13.81 7.31
C ILE A 242 -12.75 -13.86 6.86
N ARG A 243 -13.47 -12.77 7.05
CA ARG A 243 -14.86 -12.60 6.64
C ARG A 243 -14.92 -11.70 5.40
N LEU A 244 -15.08 -12.30 4.24
CA LEU A 244 -15.26 -11.60 2.97
C LEU A 244 -16.70 -11.04 2.88
N GLY A 245 -16.90 -9.97 2.08
CA GLY A 245 -18.21 -9.31 1.93
C GLY A 245 -18.67 -8.59 3.21
N HIS A 246 -17.75 -8.25 4.12
CA HIS A 246 -18.05 -7.60 5.38
C HIS A 246 -17.56 -6.14 5.37
N ARG A 247 -18.22 -5.30 4.59
CA ARG A 247 -17.93 -3.85 4.53
C ARG A 247 -18.28 -3.20 5.87
N VAL A 248 -17.28 -2.66 6.55
CA VAL A 248 -17.46 -1.92 7.81
C VAL A 248 -17.99 -0.51 7.49
N THR A 249 -19.03 -0.11 8.21
CA THR A 249 -19.66 1.22 8.08
C THR A 249 -19.61 2.04 9.37
N LYS A 250 -19.40 1.39 10.54
CA LYS A 250 -19.37 2.08 11.83
C LYS A 250 -18.42 1.41 12.81
N ILE A 251 -17.65 2.23 13.51
CA ILE A 251 -16.74 1.83 14.58
C ILE A 251 -17.04 2.66 15.82
N VAL A 252 -17.46 2.00 16.90
CA VAL A 252 -17.72 2.62 18.20
C VAL A 252 -16.61 2.26 19.17
N ARG A 253 -15.84 3.26 19.62
CA ARG A 253 -14.83 3.12 20.67
C ARG A 253 -15.48 3.16 22.05
N ARG A 254 -15.07 2.26 22.92
CA ARG A 254 -15.48 2.22 24.33
C ARG A 254 -14.23 2.09 25.19
N TYR A 255 -14.36 2.43 26.46
CA TYR A 255 -13.25 2.26 27.41
C TYR A 255 -12.70 0.82 27.39
N ASN A 256 -13.57 -0.17 27.31
CA ASN A 256 -13.22 -1.61 27.42
C ASN A 256 -13.21 -2.33 26.07
N GLY A 257 -13.15 -1.64 24.94
CA GLY A 257 -13.10 -2.31 23.64
C GLY A 257 -13.73 -1.50 22.51
N VAL A 258 -13.97 -2.20 21.42
CA VAL A 258 -14.56 -1.65 20.20
C VAL A 258 -15.77 -2.46 19.78
N LYS A 259 -16.76 -1.78 19.18
CA LYS A 259 -17.88 -2.40 18.48
C LYS A 259 -17.83 -1.96 17.03
N VAL A 260 -17.72 -2.91 16.11
CA VAL A 260 -17.68 -2.69 14.67
C VAL A 260 -18.99 -3.17 14.06
N THR A 261 -19.58 -2.37 13.18
CA THR A 261 -20.82 -2.71 12.46
C THR A 261 -20.55 -2.73 10.96
N THR A 262 -21.03 -3.73 10.28
CA THR A 262 -20.93 -3.90 8.83
C THR A 262 -22.20 -3.46 8.13
N GLU A 263 -22.11 -3.22 6.82
CA GLU A 263 -23.22 -2.77 5.97
C GLU A 263 -24.45 -3.71 6.02
N ASN A 264 -24.21 -5.02 6.16
CA ASN A 264 -25.29 -6.01 6.31
C ASN A 264 -25.88 -6.07 7.73
N GLY A 265 -25.54 -5.14 8.62
CA GLY A 265 -26.04 -5.00 9.98
C GLY A 265 -25.40 -5.93 11.02
N GLN A 266 -24.45 -6.77 10.66
CA GLN A 266 -23.72 -7.59 11.61
C GLN A 266 -22.85 -6.73 12.51
N THR A 267 -22.66 -7.18 13.75
CA THR A 267 -21.82 -6.48 14.74
C THR A 267 -20.78 -7.40 15.36
N PHE A 268 -19.58 -6.87 15.50
CA PHE A 268 -18.43 -7.55 16.10
C PHE A 268 -17.92 -6.73 17.29
N VAL A 269 -17.48 -7.39 18.35
CA VAL A 269 -16.94 -6.74 19.56
C VAL A 269 -15.60 -7.36 19.88
N ALA A 270 -14.61 -6.53 20.18
CA ALA A 270 -13.26 -6.92 20.56
C ALA A 270 -12.63 -5.90 21.51
N ASP A 271 -11.45 -6.23 22.05
CA ASP A 271 -10.70 -5.34 22.93
C ASP A 271 -10.09 -4.16 22.18
N ALA A 272 -9.71 -4.38 20.91
CA ALA A 272 -9.14 -3.35 20.02
C ALA A 272 -9.50 -3.60 18.56
N ALA A 273 -9.21 -2.62 17.70
CA ALA A 273 -9.30 -2.79 16.25
C ALA A 273 -8.05 -2.23 15.55
N VAL A 274 -7.63 -2.92 14.46
CA VAL A 274 -6.64 -2.42 13.51
C VAL A 274 -7.37 -1.98 12.25
N ILE A 275 -7.19 -0.73 11.87
CA ILE A 275 -7.79 -0.08 10.70
C ILE A 275 -6.77 -0.12 9.56
N ALA A 276 -6.99 -0.98 8.58
CA ALA A 276 -6.11 -1.20 7.44
C ALA A 276 -6.85 -0.99 6.10
N VAL A 277 -7.83 -0.09 6.11
CA VAL A 277 -8.53 0.31 4.89
C VAL A 277 -7.72 1.34 4.12
N PRO A 278 -7.87 1.44 2.78
CA PRO A 278 -7.19 2.45 1.98
C PRO A 278 -7.49 3.89 2.43
N LEU A 279 -6.52 4.78 2.25
CA LEU A 279 -6.68 6.20 2.60
C LEU A 279 -7.90 6.84 1.90
N GLY A 280 -8.14 6.51 0.62
CA GLY A 280 -9.33 6.97 -0.11
C GLY A 280 -10.65 6.59 0.59
N VAL A 281 -10.71 5.40 1.18
CA VAL A 281 -11.86 4.95 1.97
C VAL A 281 -12.00 5.75 3.27
N LEU A 282 -10.91 6.07 3.97
CA LEU A 282 -10.96 6.96 5.14
C LEU A 282 -11.44 8.37 4.77
N LYS A 283 -10.93 8.92 3.67
CA LYS A 283 -11.35 10.25 3.15
C LYS A 283 -12.84 10.32 2.77
N SER A 284 -13.40 9.23 2.27
CA SER A 284 -14.79 9.19 1.81
C SER A 284 -15.83 9.35 2.93
N GLY A 285 -15.43 9.17 4.20
CA GLY A 285 -16.34 9.24 5.33
C GLY A 285 -17.37 8.11 5.39
N THR A 286 -17.23 7.06 4.58
CA THR A 286 -18.14 5.89 4.58
C THR A 286 -18.08 5.09 5.87
N ILE A 287 -17.01 5.22 6.65
CA ILE A 287 -16.87 4.63 7.98
C ILE A 287 -17.11 5.71 9.04
N THR A 288 -18.17 5.57 9.81
CA THR A 288 -18.49 6.45 10.92
C THR A 288 -17.73 6.04 12.17
N PHE A 289 -16.98 6.97 12.80
CA PHE A 289 -16.29 6.78 14.06
C PHE A 289 -17.06 7.43 15.20
N GLU A 290 -17.30 6.68 16.30
CA GLU A 290 -17.94 7.17 17.53
C GLU A 290 -17.07 6.85 18.76
N PRO A 291 -16.59 7.84 19.54
CA PRO A 291 -16.58 9.25 19.18
C PRO A 291 -15.78 9.53 17.90
N LYS A 292 -15.97 10.72 17.29
CA LYS A 292 -15.20 11.12 16.10
C LYS A 292 -13.69 10.99 16.35
N LEU A 293 -12.94 10.76 15.29
CA LEU A 293 -11.47 10.81 15.38
C LEU A 293 -11.02 12.21 15.81
N PRO A 294 -9.91 12.35 16.56
CA PRO A 294 -9.34 13.64 16.90
C PRO A 294 -9.07 14.49 15.65
N GLU A 295 -9.13 15.82 15.79
CA GLU A 295 -8.95 16.75 14.68
C GLU A 295 -7.63 16.53 13.93
N TRP A 296 -6.52 16.40 14.66
CA TRP A 296 -5.20 16.14 14.07
C TRP A 296 -5.15 14.85 13.20
N LYS A 297 -5.93 13.81 13.57
CA LYS A 297 -6.05 12.58 12.80
C LYS A 297 -6.92 12.80 11.55
N GLN A 298 -8.00 13.58 11.68
CA GLN A 298 -8.87 13.91 10.58
C GLN A 298 -8.17 14.80 9.54
N GLU A 299 -7.35 15.75 10.01
CA GLU A 299 -6.48 16.58 9.18
C GLU A 299 -5.50 15.70 8.39
N ALA A 300 -4.79 14.77 9.05
CA ALA A 300 -3.88 13.87 8.38
C ALA A 300 -4.58 13.02 7.30
N ILE A 301 -5.80 12.53 7.57
CA ILE A 301 -6.61 11.82 6.58
C ILE A 301 -6.95 12.73 5.39
N ASN A 302 -7.31 13.98 5.64
CA ASN A 302 -7.76 14.89 4.58
C ASN A 302 -6.59 15.44 3.74
N ASP A 303 -5.45 15.72 4.37
CA ASP A 303 -4.34 16.45 3.76
C ASP A 303 -3.36 15.56 3.01
N LEU A 304 -3.19 14.29 3.39
CA LEU A 304 -2.37 13.35 2.63
C LEU A 304 -3.03 13.05 1.27
N GLY A 305 -2.28 13.07 0.18
CA GLY A 305 -2.76 12.84 -1.17
C GLY A 305 -3.14 11.37 -1.44
N VAL A 306 -4.05 11.19 -2.38
CA VAL A 306 -4.37 9.88 -2.97
C VAL A 306 -4.31 10.02 -4.48
N GLY A 307 -3.34 9.36 -5.09
CA GLY A 307 -3.15 9.34 -6.53
C GLY A 307 -3.98 8.25 -7.22
N ILE A 308 -4.05 8.33 -8.54
CA ILE A 308 -4.70 7.33 -9.38
C ILE A 308 -3.73 6.91 -10.48
N GLU A 309 -3.36 5.65 -10.49
CA GLU A 309 -2.70 4.96 -11.58
C GLU A 309 -3.50 3.71 -11.91
N ASN A 310 -3.76 3.48 -13.18
CA ASN A 310 -4.50 2.32 -13.65
C ASN A 310 -3.68 1.49 -14.63
N LYS A 311 -4.16 0.27 -14.90
CA LYS A 311 -3.60 -0.61 -15.89
C LYS A 311 -4.64 -0.98 -16.92
N ILE A 312 -4.30 -0.81 -18.19
CA ILE A 312 -5.02 -1.41 -19.32
C ILE A 312 -4.12 -2.50 -19.88
N VAL A 313 -4.49 -3.72 -19.63
CA VAL A 313 -3.71 -4.93 -20.02
C VAL A 313 -4.25 -5.42 -21.34
N LEU A 314 -3.37 -5.51 -22.34
CA LEU A 314 -3.69 -5.94 -23.70
C LEU A 314 -2.98 -7.26 -23.99
N HIS A 315 -3.73 -8.33 -24.17
CA HIS A 315 -3.22 -9.65 -24.57
C HIS A 315 -3.40 -9.85 -26.07
N PHE A 316 -2.33 -10.18 -26.77
CA PHE A 316 -2.29 -10.34 -28.22
C PHE A 316 -2.08 -11.82 -28.62
N GLU A 317 -2.35 -12.15 -29.86
CA GLU A 317 -2.10 -13.49 -30.38
C GLU A 317 -0.60 -13.80 -30.45
N LYS A 318 0.22 -12.79 -30.80
CA LYS A 318 1.68 -12.89 -30.92
C LYS A 318 2.36 -11.55 -30.59
N VAL A 319 3.66 -11.61 -30.32
CA VAL A 319 4.51 -10.42 -30.16
C VAL A 319 4.79 -9.81 -31.52
N PHE A 320 4.59 -8.51 -31.67
CA PHE A 320 4.90 -7.72 -32.87
C PHE A 320 5.68 -6.42 -32.54
N TRP A 321 6.01 -6.21 -31.28
CA TRP A 321 6.75 -5.04 -30.78
C TRP A 321 8.22 -5.39 -30.49
N PRO A 322 9.12 -4.36 -30.41
CA PRO A 322 10.53 -4.58 -30.10
C PRO A 322 10.76 -5.17 -28.71
N LYS A 323 11.90 -5.86 -28.55
CA LYS A 323 12.28 -6.51 -27.30
C LYS A 323 12.88 -5.49 -26.30
N VAL A 324 12.06 -4.55 -25.87
CA VAL A 324 12.38 -3.56 -24.82
C VAL A 324 11.46 -3.74 -23.63
N GLU A 325 11.77 -3.14 -22.48
CA GLU A 325 10.91 -3.21 -21.30
C GLU A 325 9.73 -2.26 -21.42
N PHE A 326 9.99 -1.07 -21.93
CA PHE A 326 8.95 -0.06 -22.12
C PHE A 326 8.94 0.45 -23.57
N LEU A 327 7.74 0.61 -24.09
CA LEU A 327 7.48 1.37 -25.30
C LEU A 327 6.81 2.69 -24.87
N GLY A 328 7.17 3.81 -25.48
CA GLY A 328 6.60 5.10 -25.11
C GLY A 328 6.32 5.99 -26.31
N VAL A 329 5.32 6.87 -26.16
CA VAL A 329 5.04 7.99 -27.06
C VAL A 329 5.46 9.25 -26.34
N VAL A 330 6.32 10.06 -26.98
CA VAL A 330 6.71 11.38 -26.47
C VAL A 330 5.82 12.46 -27.08
N ALA A 331 5.47 13.47 -26.27
CA ALA A 331 4.58 14.56 -26.66
C ALA A 331 4.99 15.87 -25.98
N GLU A 332 4.37 17.00 -26.39
CA GLU A 332 4.66 18.33 -25.84
C GLU A 332 4.33 18.48 -24.34
N THR A 333 3.50 17.62 -23.79
CA THR A 333 3.12 17.61 -22.37
C THR A 333 3.16 16.20 -21.81
N SER A 334 3.39 16.04 -20.48
CA SER A 334 3.36 14.75 -19.81
C SER A 334 2.01 14.05 -19.97
N TYR A 335 0.90 14.79 -19.96
CA TYR A 335 -0.45 14.26 -20.24
C TYR A 335 -0.58 13.60 -21.61
N GLY A 336 0.10 14.15 -22.63
CA GLY A 336 0.11 13.60 -24.00
C GLY A 336 1.04 12.40 -24.19
N CYS A 337 1.97 12.20 -23.28
CA CYS A 337 2.89 11.07 -23.28
C CYS A 337 2.20 9.76 -22.88
N SER A 338 2.79 8.66 -23.27
CA SER A 338 2.31 7.33 -22.84
C SER A 338 3.45 6.35 -22.73
N TYR A 339 3.23 5.25 -21.99
CA TYR A 339 4.15 4.12 -21.95
C TYR A 339 3.43 2.80 -21.75
N PHE A 340 4.05 1.73 -22.29
CA PHE A 340 3.58 0.35 -22.19
C PHE A 340 4.68 -0.50 -21.57
N LEU A 341 4.36 -1.18 -20.49
CA LEU A 341 5.22 -2.24 -19.96
C LEU A 341 5.12 -3.48 -20.87
N ASN A 342 6.25 -3.97 -21.34
CA ASN A 342 6.34 -5.21 -22.09
C ASN A 342 6.39 -6.41 -21.14
N LEU A 343 5.25 -6.92 -20.77
CA LEU A 343 5.16 -8.05 -19.84
C LEU A 343 5.70 -9.36 -20.45
N HIS A 344 5.80 -9.45 -21.80
CA HIS A 344 6.38 -10.60 -22.48
C HIS A 344 7.81 -10.89 -22.06
N LYS A 345 8.65 -9.86 -21.87
CA LYS A 345 10.05 -10.06 -21.42
C LYS A 345 10.14 -10.83 -20.11
N ALA A 346 9.22 -10.57 -19.19
CA ALA A 346 9.22 -11.18 -17.86
C ALA A 346 8.50 -12.52 -17.82
N THR A 347 7.42 -12.67 -18.59
CA THR A 347 6.48 -13.80 -18.44
C THR A 347 6.45 -14.74 -19.63
N GLY A 348 6.94 -14.32 -20.82
CA GLY A 348 6.81 -15.05 -22.07
C GLY A 348 5.43 -14.93 -22.74
N HIS A 349 4.44 -14.30 -22.10
CA HIS A 349 3.11 -14.09 -22.68
C HIS A 349 3.05 -12.81 -23.50
N PRO A 350 2.37 -12.81 -24.66
CA PRO A 350 2.29 -11.64 -25.54
C PRO A 350 1.35 -10.57 -24.98
N VAL A 351 1.81 -9.88 -23.94
CA VAL A 351 1.04 -8.87 -23.19
C VAL A 351 1.79 -7.55 -23.11
N LEU A 352 1.08 -6.47 -23.40
CA LEU A 352 1.47 -5.09 -23.10
C LEU A 352 0.54 -4.51 -22.05
N VAL A 353 1.08 -3.72 -21.13
CA VAL A 353 0.32 -3.04 -20.07
C VAL A 353 0.48 -1.53 -20.24
N TYR A 354 -0.58 -0.85 -20.62
CA TYR A 354 -0.64 0.62 -20.64
C TYR A 354 -0.92 1.13 -19.22
N MET A 355 -0.15 2.11 -18.76
CA MET A 355 -0.18 2.58 -17.37
C MET A 355 -0.45 4.10 -17.29
N PRO A 356 -1.70 4.55 -17.43
CA PRO A 356 -2.06 5.96 -17.25
C PRO A 356 -2.09 6.33 -15.77
N ALA A 357 -1.63 7.56 -15.44
CA ALA A 357 -1.61 8.10 -14.09
C ALA A 357 -2.25 9.49 -14.04
N GLY A 358 -2.45 10.02 -12.83
CA GLY A 358 -2.92 11.36 -12.58
C GLY A 358 -4.24 11.71 -13.26
N GLN A 359 -4.31 12.88 -13.89
CA GLN A 359 -5.52 13.35 -14.58
C GLN A 359 -5.92 12.44 -15.75
N LEU A 360 -4.95 11.91 -16.50
CA LEU A 360 -5.23 11.00 -17.61
C LEU A 360 -5.93 9.72 -17.12
N ALA A 361 -5.49 9.14 -15.99
CA ALA A 361 -6.17 7.99 -15.41
C ALA A 361 -7.60 8.30 -15.00
N LYS A 362 -7.86 9.48 -14.39
CA LYS A 362 -9.21 9.96 -14.05
C LYS A 362 -10.11 10.10 -15.26
N ASP A 363 -9.56 10.58 -16.38
CA ASP A 363 -10.33 10.74 -17.61
C ASP A 363 -10.65 9.40 -18.27
N ILE A 364 -9.72 8.46 -18.24
CA ILE A 364 -9.93 7.08 -18.73
C ILE A 364 -10.96 6.33 -17.89
N GLU A 365 -11.01 6.55 -16.57
CA GLU A 365 -12.04 5.92 -15.71
C GLU A 365 -13.49 6.31 -16.07
N LYS A 366 -13.70 7.40 -16.80
CA LYS A 366 -15.01 7.81 -17.30
C LYS A 366 -15.46 7.03 -18.55
N MET A 367 -14.55 6.28 -19.17
CA MET A 367 -14.80 5.48 -20.38
C MET A 367 -15.33 4.09 -20.01
N SER A 368 -16.00 3.39 -20.95
CA SER A 368 -16.20 1.95 -20.83
C SER A 368 -14.87 1.18 -20.93
N ASP A 369 -14.84 -0.08 -20.51
CA ASP A 369 -13.63 -0.91 -20.62
C ASP A 369 -13.19 -1.08 -22.08
N GLU A 370 -14.14 -1.24 -22.99
CA GLU A 370 -13.87 -1.31 -24.43
C GLU A 370 -13.26 -0.01 -24.96
N ALA A 371 -13.83 1.14 -24.57
CA ALA A 371 -13.32 2.45 -24.99
C ALA A 371 -11.91 2.72 -24.42
N ALA A 372 -11.65 2.34 -23.17
CA ALA A 372 -10.33 2.44 -22.54
C ALA A 372 -9.30 1.54 -23.23
N ALA A 373 -9.67 0.29 -23.54
CA ALA A 373 -8.80 -0.62 -24.29
C ALA A 373 -8.51 -0.09 -25.71
N ASN A 374 -9.53 0.39 -26.40
CA ASN A 374 -9.36 1.02 -27.71
C ASN A 374 -8.49 2.27 -27.66
N PHE A 375 -8.62 3.08 -26.61
CA PHE A 375 -7.73 4.24 -26.41
C PHE A 375 -6.26 3.79 -26.31
N ALA A 376 -5.96 2.78 -25.52
CA ALA A 376 -4.61 2.23 -25.39
C ALA A 376 -4.09 1.65 -26.74
N VAL A 377 -4.95 0.94 -27.48
CA VAL A 377 -4.61 0.42 -28.81
C VAL A 377 -4.29 1.55 -29.80
N LEU A 378 -5.04 2.66 -29.77
CA LEU A 378 -4.76 3.83 -30.60
C LEU A 378 -3.41 4.48 -30.26
N GLN A 379 -3.02 4.53 -28.96
CA GLN A 379 -1.67 4.97 -28.59
C GLN A 379 -0.60 4.02 -29.16
N LEU A 380 -0.85 2.72 -29.09
CA LEU A 380 0.07 1.72 -29.63
C LEU A 380 0.18 1.79 -31.16
N GLN A 381 -0.90 2.04 -31.88
CA GLN A 381 -0.92 2.16 -33.35
C GLN A 381 -0.19 3.42 -33.85
N ARG A 382 -0.03 4.47 -33.03
CA ARG A 382 0.81 5.62 -33.38
C ARG A 382 2.28 5.22 -33.57
N ILE A 383 2.77 4.31 -32.73
CA ILE A 383 4.18 3.86 -32.74
C ILE A 383 4.38 2.58 -33.58
N LEU A 384 3.36 1.78 -33.70
CA LEU A 384 3.35 0.53 -34.46
C LEU A 384 2.08 0.51 -35.32
N PRO A 385 2.11 1.13 -36.52
CA PRO A 385 0.90 1.27 -37.35
C PRO A 385 0.22 -0.05 -37.71
N ASP A 386 0.99 -1.14 -37.79
CA ASP A 386 0.51 -2.49 -38.06
C ASP A 386 0.15 -3.27 -36.77
N ALA A 387 -0.03 -2.58 -35.64
CA ALA A 387 -0.39 -3.22 -34.40
C ALA A 387 -1.70 -4.01 -34.51
N LEU A 388 -1.65 -5.26 -34.08
CA LEU A 388 -2.79 -6.17 -34.11
C LEU A 388 -3.83 -5.76 -33.03
N PRO A 389 -5.10 -6.07 -33.24
CA PRO A 389 -6.07 -5.95 -32.15
C PRO A 389 -5.77 -6.96 -31.03
N PRO A 390 -5.98 -6.60 -29.76
CA PRO A 390 -5.84 -7.54 -28.66
C PRO A 390 -6.92 -8.62 -28.73
N VAL A 391 -6.58 -9.86 -28.37
CA VAL A 391 -7.54 -10.98 -28.27
C VAL A 391 -8.33 -10.91 -26.97
N GLN A 392 -7.75 -10.33 -25.94
CA GLN A 392 -8.38 -10.08 -24.63
C GLN A 392 -7.79 -8.81 -24.02
N TYR A 393 -8.56 -8.16 -23.13
CA TYR A 393 -8.07 -7.03 -22.36
C TYR A 393 -8.65 -7.01 -20.94
N LEU A 394 -7.97 -6.33 -20.03
CA LEU A 394 -8.42 -6.05 -18.67
C LEU A 394 -8.18 -4.57 -18.37
N VAL A 395 -9.08 -3.96 -17.62
CA VAL A 395 -9.00 -2.54 -17.24
C VAL A 395 -9.15 -2.43 -15.71
N SER A 396 -8.17 -1.84 -15.03
CA SER A 396 -8.33 -1.50 -13.62
C SER A 396 -8.94 -0.10 -13.46
N ARG A 397 -9.61 0.13 -12.32
CA ARG A 397 -10.31 1.38 -12.00
C ARG A 397 -10.17 1.68 -10.51
N TRP A 398 -8.94 1.92 -10.08
CA TRP A 398 -8.65 2.08 -8.65
C TRP A 398 -9.26 3.34 -8.04
N GLY A 399 -9.44 4.40 -8.83
CA GLY A 399 -10.02 5.67 -8.39
C GLY A 399 -11.52 5.58 -8.13
N SER A 400 -12.27 4.92 -9.00
CA SER A 400 -13.73 4.76 -8.89
C SER A 400 -14.15 3.51 -8.13
N ASP A 401 -13.25 2.59 -7.82
CA ASP A 401 -13.54 1.41 -7.00
C ASP A 401 -13.81 1.82 -5.54
N VAL A 402 -15.03 1.61 -5.08
CA VAL A 402 -15.51 1.97 -3.72
C VAL A 402 -14.72 1.33 -2.57
N ASN A 403 -13.93 0.31 -2.85
CA ASN A 403 -13.07 -0.37 -1.86
C ASN A 403 -11.63 0.16 -1.82
N SER A 404 -11.26 1.07 -2.70
CA SER A 404 -9.93 1.68 -2.76
C SER A 404 -9.98 3.20 -2.83
N LEU A 405 -10.77 3.77 -3.75
CA LEU A 405 -10.92 5.20 -4.00
C LEU A 405 -9.55 5.89 -4.23
N GLY A 406 -8.70 5.21 -5.00
CA GLY A 406 -7.35 5.63 -5.35
C GLY A 406 -6.36 4.47 -5.37
N SER A 407 -5.18 4.71 -5.93
CA SER A 407 -4.12 3.71 -6.09
C SER A 407 -3.17 3.69 -4.90
N TYR A 408 -2.55 4.80 -4.56
CA TYR A 408 -1.66 4.96 -3.41
C TYR A 408 -1.52 6.42 -3.00
N SER A 409 -0.90 6.62 -1.83
CA SER A 409 -0.71 7.94 -1.22
C SER A 409 0.50 8.68 -1.80
N TYR A 410 0.47 10.02 -1.73
CA TYR A 410 1.58 10.89 -2.06
C TYR A 410 1.48 12.21 -1.29
N ASP A 411 2.59 12.96 -1.19
CA ASP A 411 2.65 14.25 -0.53
C ASP A 411 2.15 15.36 -1.44
N ILE A 412 1.03 16.00 -1.06
CA ILE A 412 0.45 17.12 -1.78
C ILE A 412 1.23 18.40 -1.45
N VAL A 413 1.49 19.22 -2.46
CA VAL A 413 2.10 20.55 -2.32
C VAL A 413 1.40 21.40 -1.24
N GLY A 414 2.20 22.03 -0.38
CA GLY A 414 1.72 22.94 0.67
C GLY A 414 1.10 22.26 1.87
N LYS A 415 1.21 20.93 2.01
CA LYS A 415 0.74 20.17 3.16
C LYS A 415 1.89 19.81 4.10
N PRO A 416 1.60 19.53 5.40
CA PRO A 416 2.63 19.07 6.34
C PRO A 416 3.33 17.80 5.86
N HIS A 417 4.59 17.61 6.22
CA HIS A 417 5.42 16.47 5.83
C HIS A 417 5.31 15.27 6.79
N ASP A 418 4.64 15.39 7.93
CA ASP A 418 4.52 14.36 8.97
C ASP A 418 3.17 13.62 8.93
N LEU A 419 2.46 13.68 7.81
CA LEU A 419 1.11 13.14 7.67
C LEU A 419 1.07 11.61 7.79
N TYR A 420 2.08 10.91 7.29
CA TYR A 420 2.19 9.45 7.39
C TYR A 420 2.33 9.00 8.85
N GLU A 421 3.18 9.68 9.64
CA GLU A 421 3.34 9.42 11.06
C GLU A 421 2.06 9.73 11.82
N ARG A 422 1.43 10.88 11.56
CA ARG A 422 0.13 11.22 12.18
C ARG A 422 -0.93 10.18 11.86
N LEU A 423 -0.96 9.66 10.63
CA LEU A 423 -1.88 8.59 10.25
C LEU A 423 -1.60 7.28 10.99
N ARG A 424 -0.33 6.96 11.30
CA ARG A 424 0.06 5.76 12.03
C ARG A 424 -0.28 5.82 13.51
N VAL A 425 -0.17 6.99 14.15
CA VAL A 425 -0.41 7.14 15.60
C VAL A 425 -1.75 6.53 16.01
N PRO A 426 -1.79 5.63 17.01
CA PRO A 426 -3.05 5.05 17.49
C PRO A 426 -3.99 6.10 18.12
N VAL A 427 -5.28 5.79 18.09
CA VAL A 427 -6.32 6.57 18.78
C VAL A 427 -7.04 5.64 19.77
N ASP A 428 -6.68 5.72 21.05
CA ASP A 428 -7.14 4.83 22.13
C ASP A 428 -6.84 3.35 21.79
N ASN A 429 -7.86 2.56 21.48
CA ASN A 429 -7.78 1.15 21.08
C ASN A 429 -8.00 0.93 19.56
N LEU A 430 -7.83 1.98 18.76
CA LEU A 430 -7.76 1.91 17.31
C LEU A 430 -6.31 2.09 16.84
N PHE A 431 -5.82 1.14 16.07
CA PHE A 431 -4.49 1.13 15.46
C PHE A 431 -4.64 1.26 13.96
N PHE A 432 -3.67 1.87 13.28
CA PHE A 432 -3.76 2.16 11.85
C PHE A 432 -2.60 1.50 11.12
N ALA A 433 -2.89 0.85 9.99
CA ALA A 433 -1.92 0.16 9.15
C ALA A 433 -2.23 0.37 7.67
N GLY A 434 -1.26 0.12 6.82
CA GLY A 434 -1.34 0.27 5.38
C GLY A 434 -0.27 1.21 4.83
N GLU A 435 -0.10 1.25 3.51
CA GLU A 435 0.95 2.03 2.86
C GLU A 435 0.93 3.52 3.23
N ALA A 436 -0.26 4.10 3.42
CA ALA A 436 -0.45 5.49 3.80
C ALA A 436 -0.06 5.79 5.27
N THR A 437 0.39 4.80 6.04
CA THR A 437 0.95 4.95 7.40
C THR A 437 2.45 4.71 7.45
N SER A 438 3.10 4.54 6.29
CA SER A 438 4.55 4.32 6.14
C SER A 438 5.22 5.59 5.65
N SER A 439 6.03 6.22 6.48
CA SER A 439 6.85 7.36 6.08
C SER A 439 8.08 6.95 5.26
N SER A 440 8.64 5.77 5.53
CA SER A 440 9.81 5.27 4.79
C SER A 440 9.46 4.68 3.43
N PHE A 441 8.30 4.01 3.31
CA PHE A 441 7.91 3.27 2.11
C PHE A 441 6.45 3.52 1.73
N PRO A 442 6.04 4.78 1.50
CA PRO A 442 4.67 5.10 1.11
C PRO A 442 4.33 4.45 -0.23
N GLY A 443 3.05 4.23 -0.49
CA GLY A 443 2.58 3.67 -1.77
C GLY A 443 2.96 2.22 -2.06
N SER A 444 3.75 1.56 -1.20
CA SER A 444 4.35 0.25 -1.51
C SER A 444 3.72 -0.92 -0.75
N VAL A 445 3.85 -2.13 -1.33
CA VAL A 445 3.37 -3.38 -0.69
C VAL A 445 4.18 -3.69 0.57
N HIS A 446 5.50 -3.48 0.54
CA HIS A 446 6.36 -3.74 1.69
C HIS A 446 6.17 -2.69 2.80
N GLY A 447 5.84 -1.44 2.46
CA GLY A 447 5.42 -0.43 3.43
C GLY A 447 4.11 -0.79 4.12
N ALA A 448 3.11 -1.26 3.35
CA ALA A 448 1.87 -1.76 3.91
C ALA A 448 2.11 -2.97 4.84
N TYR A 449 2.98 -3.91 4.44
CA TYR A 449 3.33 -5.07 5.24
C TYR A 449 4.03 -4.66 6.54
N SER A 450 5.04 -3.81 6.47
CA SER A 450 5.80 -3.33 7.64
C SER A 450 4.92 -2.60 8.65
N THR A 451 4.08 -1.68 8.18
CA THR A 451 3.17 -0.94 9.08
C THR A 451 2.10 -1.83 9.69
N GLY A 452 1.69 -2.89 8.99
CA GLY A 452 0.83 -3.92 9.56
C GLY A 452 1.49 -4.68 10.71
N LEU A 453 2.77 -5.09 10.56
CA LEU A 453 3.54 -5.70 11.64
C LEU A 453 3.65 -4.75 12.85
N MET A 454 3.97 -3.47 12.61
CA MET A 454 4.07 -2.44 13.66
C MET A 454 2.74 -2.25 14.38
N ALA A 455 1.64 -2.05 13.64
CA ALA A 455 0.32 -1.85 14.22
C ALA A 455 -0.17 -3.09 15.01
N GLY A 456 0.17 -4.28 14.53
CA GLY A 456 -0.08 -5.53 15.25
C GLY A 456 0.65 -5.59 16.58
N GLU A 457 1.93 -5.22 16.60
CA GLU A 457 2.75 -5.21 17.82
C GLU A 457 2.31 -4.13 18.80
N ASP A 458 2.06 -2.90 18.33
CA ASP A 458 1.54 -1.80 19.16
C ASP A 458 0.19 -2.19 19.80
N CYS A 459 -0.69 -2.84 19.02
CA CYS A 459 -1.97 -3.34 19.50
C CYS A 459 -1.77 -4.43 20.56
N ARG A 460 -0.85 -5.37 20.32
CA ARG A 460 -0.51 -6.44 21.26
C ARG A 460 -0.05 -5.86 22.60
N MET A 461 0.90 -4.94 22.57
CA MET A 461 1.45 -4.32 23.77
C MET A 461 0.36 -3.58 24.56
N ARG A 462 -0.42 -2.73 23.91
CA ARG A 462 -1.46 -1.93 24.56
C ARG A 462 -2.57 -2.79 25.17
N VAL A 463 -2.98 -3.86 24.48
CA VAL A 463 -4.03 -4.75 24.99
C VAL A 463 -3.50 -5.55 26.18
N LEU A 464 -2.27 -6.09 26.12
CA LEU A 464 -1.67 -6.84 27.23
C LEU A 464 -1.42 -5.98 28.48
N GLU A 465 -1.01 -4.71 28.31
CA GLU A 465 -0.94 -3.74 29.43
C GLU A 465 -2.27 -3.64 30.17
N ARG A 466 -3.38 -3.49 29.45
CA ARG A 466 -4.72 -3.44 30.07
C ARG A 466 -5.11 -4.72 30.80
N TYR A 467 -4.73 -5.88 30.24
CA TYR A 467 -4.96 -7.16 30.90
C TYR A 467 -4.13 -7.29 32.19
N GLY A 468 -2.89 -6.76 32.20
CA GLY A 468 -2.04 -6.67 33.40
C GLY A 468 -2.62 -5.74 34.47
N GLU A 469 -3.17 -4.58 34.07
CA GLU A 469 -3.88 -3.65 34.96
C GLU A 469 -5.12 -4.25 35.62
N LEU A 470 -5.74 -5.27 34.99
CA LEU A 470 -6.88 -6.00 35.52
C LEU A 470 -6.50 -7.17 36.43
N ASP A 471 -5.24 -7.28 36.88
CA ASP A 471 -4.69 -8.38 37.69
C ASP A 471 -4.82 -9.78 37.06
N LEU A 472 -5.05 -9.88 35.75
CA LEU A 472 -5.24 -11.15 35.05
C LEU A 472 -3.94 -11.95 34.88
N PHE A 473 -2.80 -11.34 35.16
CA PHE A 473 -1.46 -11.90 35.01
C PHE A 473 -0.59 -11.72 36.26
N GLN A 474 -1.17 -11.63 37.45
CA GLN A 474 -0.34 -11.65 38.66
C GLN A 474 0.40 -13.01 38.75
N PRO A 475 1.72 -13.00 38.92
CA PRO A 475 2.44 -14.24 39.15
C PRO A 475 1.93 -14.87 40.47
N VAL A 476 1.55 -16.13 40.44
CA VAL A 476 1.28 -16.88 41.66
C VAL A 476 2.61 -16.98 42.39
N MET A 477 2.82 -16.15 43.40
CA MET A 477 3.97 -16.29 44.30
C MET A 477 3.72 -17.51 45.17
N GLY A 478 4.41 -18.60 44.84
CA GLY A 478 4.49 -19.75 45.77
C GLY A 478 5.29 -19.35 47.00
N GLU A 479 4.97 -19.90 48.11
CA GLU A 479 5.66 -19.64 49.42
C GLU A 479 7.15 -20.09 49.44
N GLU A 480 7.68 -20.68 48.35
CA GLU A 480 9.07 -21.13 48.26
C GLU A 480 9.78 -20.53 47.03
N GLY A 481 10.49 -19.41 47.25
CA GLY A 481 11.53 -18.87 46.38
C GLY A 481 11.05 -18.21 45.08
N PRO A 482 11.90 -17.40 44.42
CA PRO A 482 11.53 -16.75 43.15
C PRO A 482 11.39 -17.82 42.06
N ALA A 483 10.15 -18.11 41.67
CA ALA A 483 9.89 -18.91 40.49
C ALA A 483 10.51 -18.22 39.27
N SER A 484 11.38 -18.94 38.59
CA SER A 484 11.93 -18.48 37.32
C SER A 484 10.76 -18.14 36.37
N VAL A 485 10.67 -16.89 36.00
CA VAL A 485 9.73 -16.43 34.96
C VAL A 485 10.00 -17.25 33.71
N PRO A 486 9.03 -17.96 33.12
CA PRO A 486 9.25 -18.57 31.83
C PRO A 486 9.52 -17.48 30.82
N LEU A 487 10.73 -17.41 30.32
CA LEU A 487 11.05 -16.62 29.13
C LEU A 487 10.20 -17.18 27.99
N LEU A 488 9.18 -16.43 27.58
CA LEU A 488 8.53 -16.64 26.30
C LEU A 488 9.57 -16.39 25.21
N ILE A 489 10.24 -17.47 24.80
CA ILE A 489 11.11 -17.45 23.63
C ILE A 489 10.17 -17.35 22.44
N SER A 490 10.11 -16.16 21.83
CA SER A 490 9.53 -16.00 20.51
C SER A 490 10.33 -16.90 19.58
N ARG A 491 9.73 -17.93 19.05
CA ARG A 491 10.31 -18.70 17.95
C ARG A 491 10.21 -17.81 16.70
N LEU A 492 11.35 -17.28 16.28
CA LEU A 492 11.57 -16.70 14.97
C LEU A 492 11.27 -17.70 13.85
#